data_206110b24329189f401df0f3f012b845
#
_entry.id   206110b24329189f401df0f3f012b845
#
_cell.length_a   1.000
_cell.length_b   1.000
_cell.length_c   1.000
_cell.angle_alpha   90.00
_cell.angle_beta   90.00
_cell.angle_gamma   90.00
#
_symmetry.space_group_name_H-M   'P 1'
#
loop_
_entity.id
_entity.type
_entity.pdbx_description
1 polymer ?
#
loop_
_entity_poly.entity_id
_entity_poly.type
_entity_poly.pdbx_seq_one_letter_code
_entity_poly.pdbx_strand_id
1 'polypeptide(L)'
;MNSRQRRGVILLLLSVLCAFAAFAGVLSVISDVNSKVGPEVAAYQVKSDIAPYGALDPGQFEKVTMPKRWLSKNAVTDLSVLNGKIAVTELHKGSLLQDDMFVTRPRLENGQQEIAIMIDAATGVAGKIRPGNLVNIYATFAGQTDKDKPTSRVIVPNAKVIDVGQLTSLEPKRDGNATGPTEAVPITFALNTTDAQRVAYAESFAEHVRLALLPDDSPTTLRPGEGSYSLDEDKNK
;
A
#
# COMPACT_ATOMS: atom_id res chain seq x y z
N MET A 1 9.15 -83.24 -13.10
CA MET A 1 8.33 -82.01 -13.37
C MET A 1 7.73 -82.15 -14.75
N ASN A 2 6.41 -82.19 -14.85
CA ASN A 2 5.70 -82.38 -16.12
C ASN A 2 5.86 -81.11 -17.01
N SER A 3 5.91 -81.32 -18.33
CA SER A 3 6.13 -80.18 -19.27
C SER A 3 5.10 -79.03 -19.15
N ARG A 4 3.89 -79.37 -18.70
CA ARG A 4 2.82 -78.40 -18.41
C ARG A 4 3.11 -77.55 -17.15
N GLN A 5 3.70 -78.17 -16.11
CA GLN A 5 4.13 -77.45 -14.86
C GLN A 5 5.32 -76.50 -15.14
N ARG A 6 6.25 -76.90 -15.98
CA ARG A 6 7.38 -76.01 -16.37
C ARG A 6 6.88 -74.76 -17.13
N ARG A 7 5.92 -74.89 -18.04
CA ARG A 7 5.32 -73.74 -18.75
C ARG A 7 4.56 -72.83 -17.81
N GLY A 8 3.81 -73.36 -16.83
CA GLY A 8 3.11 -72.55 -15.84
C GLY A 8 4.05 -71.75 -14.94
N VAL A 9 5.17 -72.36 -14.47
CA VAL A 9 6.20 -71.65 -13.67
C VAL A 9 6.91 -70.58 -14.48
N ILE A 10 7.23 -70.84 -15.76
CA ILE A 10 7.85 -69.84 -16.63
C ILE A 10 6.89 -68.65 -16.86
N LEU A 11 5.60 -68.89 -17.13
CA LEU A 11 4.62 -67.81 -17.28
C LEU A 11 4.42 -67.01 -15.99
N LEU A 12 4.42 -67.66 -14.84
CA LEU A 12 4.32 -66.99 -13.55
C LEU A 12 5.57 -66.09 -13.28
N LEU A 13 6.79 -66.61 -13.53
CA LEU A 13 8.01 -65.83 -13.40
C LEU A 13 8.03 -64.66 -14.38
N LEU A 14 7.56 -64.87 -15.63
CA LEU A 14 7.47 -63.79 -16.61
C LEU A 14 6.46 -62.72 -16.17
N SER A 15 5.30 -63.11 -15.63
CA SER A 15 4.29 -62.15 -15.14
C SER A 15 4.82 -61.32 -13.95
N VAL A 16 5.56 -61.95 -13.04
CA VAL A 16 6.20 -61.25 -11.91
C VAL A 16 7.29 -60.29 -12.40
N LEU A 17 8.07 -60.71 -13.39
CA LEU A 17 9.10 -59.85 -13.99
C LEU A 17 8.46 -58.65 -14.69
N CYS A 18 7.38 -58.85 -15.44
CA CYS A 18 6.63 -57.76 -16.08
C CYS A 18 6.02 -56.78 -15.04
N ALA A 19 5.51 -57.32 -13.91
CA ALA A 19 4.99 -56.51 -12.84
C ALA A 19 6.07 -55.63 -12.20
N PHE A 20 7.25 -56.22 -11.96
CA PHE A 20 8.41 -55.41 -11.44
C PHE A 20 8.89 -54.37 -12.44
N ALA A 21 8.94 -54.72 -13.72
CA ALA A 21 9.34 -53.77 -14.75
C ALA A 21 8.32 -52.60 -14.86
N ALA A 22 7.02 -52.89 -14.81
CA ALA A 22 5.99 -51.86 -14.80
C ALA A 22 6.08 -50.98 -13.55
N PHE A 23 6.30 -51.58 -12.38
CA PHE A 23 6.46 -50.84 -11.12
C PHE A 23 7.68 -49.95 -11.16
N ALA A 24 8.83 -50.44 -11.60
CA ALA A 24 10.04 -49.64 -11.77
C ALA A 24 9.84 -48.50 -12.78
N GLY A 25 9.12 -48.72 -13.85
CA GLY A 25 8.73 -47.67 -14.82
C GLY A 25 7.89 -46.57 -14.20
N VAL A 26 6.88 -46.94 -13.40
CA VAL A 26 6.05 -45.95 -12.67
C VAL A 26 6.89 -45.13 -11.67
N LEU A 27 7.75 -45.79 -10.88
CA LEU A 27 8.64 -45.11 -9.94
C LEU A 27 9.60 -44.15 -10.65
N SER A 28 10.12 -44.54 -11.81
CA SER A 28 10.99 -43.69 -12.63
C SER A 28 10.24 -42.44 -13.12
N VAL A 29 9.00 -42.59 -13.60
CA VAL A 29 8.18 -41.46 -14.03
C VAL A 29 7.85 -40.53 -12.87
N ILE A 30 7.46 -41.07 -11.69
CA ILE A 30 7.19 -40.28 -10.49
C ILE A 30 8.46 -39.50 -10.08
N SER A 31 9.62 -40.18 -10.07
CA SER A 31 10.90 -39.52 -9.73
C SER A 31 11.28 -38.43 -10.72
N ASP A 32 11.05 -38.65 -12.02
CA ASP A 32 11.32 -37.66 -13.07
C ASP A 32 10.37 -36.44 -12.93
N VAL A 33 9.08 -36.66 -12.67
CA VAL A 33 8.12 -35.59 -12.40
C VAL A 33 8.51 -34.79 -11.15
N ASN A 34 8.82 -35.46 -10.04
CA ASN A 34 9.24 -34.81 -8.79
C ASN A 34 10.53 -34.01 -8.97
N SER A 35 11.49 -34.52 -9.74
CA SER A 35 12.75 -33.80 -10.02
C SER A 35 12.53 -32.57 -10.89
N LYS A 36 11.55 -32.62 -11.80
CA LYS A 36 11.19 -31.48 -12.67
C LYS A 36 10.37 -30.43 -11.95
N VAL A 37 9.52 -30.81 -10.99
CA VAL A 37 8.68 -29.90 -10.23
C VAL A 37 9.44 -29.28 -9.06
N GLY A 38 10.35 -30.02 -8.44
CA GLY A 38 11.12 -29.60 -7.27
C GLY A 38 10.32 -29.64 -5.95
N PRO A 39 10.94 -29.25 -4.82
CA PRO A 39 10.27 -29.26 -3.54
C PRO A 39 9.13 -28.25 -3.49
N GLU A 40 8.04 -28.64 -2.87
CA GLU A 40 6.92 -27.75 -2.59
C GLU A 40 7.22 -26.87 -1.37
N VAL A 41 6.79 -25.62 -1.47
CA VAL A 41 6.91 -24.64 -0.39
C VAL A 41 5.56 -23.99 -0.14
N ALA A 42 5.36 -23.55 1.10
CA ALA A 42 4.21 -22.77 1.48
C ALA A 42 4.33 -21.34 0.94
N ALA A 43 3.25 -20.83 0.41
CA ALA A 43 3.06 -19.43 0.07
C ALA A 43 1.68 -19.00 0.57
N TYR A 44 1.35 -17.73 0.43
CA TYR A 44 0.07 -17.21 0.92
C TYR A 44 -0.62 -16.40 -0.17
N GLN A 45 -1.94 -16.58 -0.28
CA GLN A 45 -2.78 -15.81 -1.18
C GLN A 45 -3.88 -15.07 -0.42
N VAL A 46 -4.35 -13.98 -0.99
CA VAL A 46 -5.38 -13.10 -0.45
C VAL A 46 -6.74 -13.80 -0.50
N LYS A 47 -7.46 -13.86 0.64
CA LYS A 47 -8.81 -14.49 0.74
C LYS A 47 -9.92 -13.62 0.18
N SER A 48 -9.82 -12.31 0.36
CA SER A 48 -10.78 -11.30 -0.09
C SER A 48 -10.04 -10.01 -0.42
N ASP A 49 -10.61 -9.17 -1.27
CA ASP A 49 -9.99 -7.91 -1.65
C ASP A 49 -9.65 -7.05 -0.42
N ILE A 50 -8.46 -6.47 -0.43
CA ILE A 50 -7.95 -5.58 0.62
C ILE A 50 -7.72 -4.22 -0.01
N ALA A 51 -8.36 -3.20 0.53
CA ALA A 51 -8.22 -1.82 0.05
C ALA A 51 -6.77 -1.31 0.20
N PRO A 52 -6.34 -0.37 -0.65
CA PRO A 52 -5.07 0.32 -0.48
C PRO A 52 -4.95 0.90 0.93
N TYR A 53 -3.76 0.86 1.50
CA TYR A 53 -3.42 1.33 2.85
C TYR A 53 -4.17 0.61 3.99
N GLY A 54 -4.96 -0.42 3.70
CA GLY A 54 -5.57 -1.28 4.70
C GLY A 54 -4.52 -2.01 5.53
N ALA A 55 -4.76 -2.11 6.85
CA ALA A 55 -3.92 -2.90 7.73
C ALA A 55 -3.97 -4.39 7.34
N LEU A 56 -2.80 -5.03 7.33
CA LEU A 56 -2.70 -6.44 7.01
C LEU A 56 -2.75 -7.29 8.28
N ASP A 57 -3.63 -8.29 8.25
CA ASP A 57 -3.78 -9.29 9.30
C ASP A 57 -3.55 -10.69 8.71
N PRO A 58 -2.81 -11.59 9.39
CA PRO A 58 -2.59 -12.95 8.94
C PRO A 58 -3.87 -13.72 8.58
N GLY A 59 -4.99 -13.40 9.23
CA GLY A 59 -6.30 -14.01 8.96
C GLY A 59 -6.88 -13.72 7.57
N GLN A 60 -6.42 -12.67 6.89
CA GLN A 60 -6.83 -12.28 5.53
C GLN A 60 -6.18 -13.13 4.44
N PHE A 61 -5.24 -14.02 4.80
CA PHE A 61 -4.48 -14.83 3.86
C PHE A 61 -4.74 -16.31 4.08
N GLU A 62 -4.70 -17.08 3.01
CA GLU A 62 -4.76 -18.54 3.06
C GLU A 62 -3.46 -19.15 2.55
N LYS A 63 -3.07 -20.24 3.18
CA LYS A 63 -1.87 -20.99 2.82
C LYS A 63 -2.12 -21.79 1.56
N VAL A 64 -1.26 -21.64 0.58
CA VAL A 64 -1.22 -22.45 -0.65
C VAL A 64 0.13 -23.12 -0.75
N THR A 65 0.16 -24.31 -1.34
CA THR A 65 1.41 -25.05 -1.54
C THR A 65 1.71 -25.08 -3.03
N MET A 66 2.92 -24.71 -3.40
CA MET A 66 3.35 -24.72 -4.78
C MET A 66 4.84 -25.06 -4.92
N PRO A 67 5.27 -25.56 -6.08
CA PRO A 67 6.67 -25.83 -6.35
C PRO A 67 7.53 -24.57 -6.21
N LYS A 68 8.65 -24.68 -5.49
CA LYS A 68 9.57 -23.56 -5.24
C LYS A 68 10.02 -22.84 -6.51
N ARG A 69 10.17 -23.55 -7.61
CA ARG A 69 10.58 -22.99 -8.91
C ARG A 69 9.56 -22.02 -9.54
N TRP A 70 8.29 -22.11 -9.15
CA TRP A 70 7.21 -21.24 -9.64
C TRP A 70 6.94 -20.07 -8.72
N LEU A 71 7.54 -20.11 -7.54
CA LEU A 71 7.38 -19.04 -6.57
C LEU A 71 8.30 -17.88 -6.93
N SER A 72 7.77 -16.66 -6.92
CA SER A 72 8.55 -15.44 -7.06
C SER A 72 9.58 -15.34 -5.93
N LYS A 73 10.73 -14.71 -6.18
CA LYS A 73 11.77 -14.53 -5.16
C LYS A 73 11.31 -13.67 -3.98
N ASN A 74 10.36 -12.76 -4.24
CA ASN A 74 9.78 -11.86 -3.26
C ASN A 74 8.45 -12.38 -2.67
N ALA A 75 8.08 -13.64 -2.95
CA ALA A 75 6.87 -14.22 -2.35
C ALA A 75 7.05 -14.43 -0.84
N VAL A 76 6.01 -14.08 -0.10
CA VAL A 76 5.97 -14.22 1.36
C VAL A 76 5.68 -15.68 1.72
N THR A 77 6.57 -16.26 2.50
CA THR A 77 6.45 -17.64 3.02
C THR A 77 6.18 -17.69 4.53
N ASP A 78 6.22 -16.54 5.21
CA ASP A 78 5.93 -16.40 6.63
C ASP A 78 5.10 -15.12 6.87
N LEU A 79 3.90 -15.28 7.44
CA LEU A 79 2.99 -14.17 7.72
C LEU A 79 3.40 -13.31 8.93
N SER A 80 4.39 -13.72 9.71
CA SER A 80 4.89 -12.93 10.87
C SER A 80 5.43 -11.57 10.42
N VAL A 81 5.87 -11.44 9.17
CA VAL A 81 6.37 -10.20 8.57
C VAL A 81 5.28 -9.13 8.41
N LEU A 82 3.98 -9.52 8.48
CA LEU A 82 2.85 -8.61 8.27
C LEU A 82 2.52 -7.74 9.49
N ASN A 83 3.13 -8.02 10.65
CA ASN A 83 2.81 -7.28 11.86
C ASN A 83 3.12 -5.78 11.70
N GLY A 84 2.09 -4.94 11.85
CA GLY A 84 2.18 -3.49 11.68
C GLY A 84 2.42 -3.04 10.23
N LYS A 85 2.06 -3.86 9.25
CA LYS A 85 2.13 -3.54 7.83
C LYS A 85 0.77 -3.10 7.28
N ILE A 86 0.83 -2.32 6.21
CA ILE A 86 -0.32 -1.88 5.41
C ILE A 86 -0.09 -2.22 3.95
N ALA A 87 -1.14 -2.47 3.20
CA ALA A 87 -1.07 -2.69 1.76
C ALA A 87 -0.63 -1.41 1.03
N VAL A 88 0.24 -1.51 0.03
CA VAL A 88 0.66 -0.35 -0.80
C VAL A 88 -0.38 -0.02 -1.86
N THR A 89 -1.06 -1.05 -2.37
CA THR A 89 -2.09 -0.98 -3.41
C THR A 89 -3.26 -1.87 -3.03
N GLU A 90 -4.32 -1.83 -3.80
CA GLU A 90 -5.40 -2.81 -3.67
C GLU A 90 -4.86 -4.23 -3.94
N LEU A 91 -5.15 -5.15 -3.01
CA LEU A 91 -4.79 -6.56 -3.15
C LEU A 91 -6.05 -7.36 -3.47
N HIS A 92 -6.08 -7.97 -4.65
CA HIS A 92 -7.23 -8.73 -5.09
C HIS A 92 -7.23 -10.16 -4.56
N LYS A 93 -8.42 -10.69 -4.30
CA LYS A 93 -8.62 -12.09 -3.94
C LYS A 93 -7.88 -13.04 -4.88
N GLY A 94 -7.17 -14.02 -4.30
CA GLY A 94 -6.39 -15.00 -5.05
C GLY A 94 -4.99 -14.53 -5.46
N SER A 95 -4.66 -13.25 -5.27
CA SER A 95 -3.29 -12.74 -5.50
C SER A 95 -2.32 -13.38 -4.53
N LEU A 96 -1.17 -13.81 -5.03
CA LEU A 96 -0.09 -14.33 -4.19
C LEU A 96 0.59 -13.14 -3.48
N LEU A 97 0.75 -13.26 -2.17
CA LEU A 97 1.38 -12.21 -1.36
C LEU A 97 2.87 -12.10 -1.63
N GLN A 98 3.35 -10.87 -1.92
CA GLN A 98 4.74 -10.52 -2.18
C GLN A 98 5.20 -9.39 -1.25
N ASP A 99 6.49 -9.29 -1.00
CA ASP A 99 7.07 -8.34 -0.03
C ASP A 99 7.01 -6.88 -0.50
N ASP A 100 6.86 -6.64 -1.80
CA ASP A 100 6.65 -5.33 -2.40
C ASP A 100 5.20 -4.82 -2.32
N MET A 101 4.26 -5.68 -1.90
CA MET A 101 2.84 -5.34 -1.77
C MET A 101 2.49 -4.63 -0.46
N PHE A 102 3.42 -4.52 0.48
CA PHE A 102 3.17 -3.91 1.77
C PHE A 102 4.36 -3.14 2.33
N VAL A 103 4.07 -2.16 3.19
CA VAL A 103 5.07 -1.35 3.87
C VAL A 103 4.74 -1.25 5.36
N THR A 104 5.72 -0.85 6.15
CA THR A 104 5.48 -0.57 7.57
C THR A 104 4.56 0.64 7.70
N ARG A 105 3.49 0.52 8.49
CA ARG A 105 2.62 1.65 8.81
C ARG A 105 3.42 2.72 9.57
N PRO A 106 3.43 3.97 9.10
CA PRO A 106 4.04 5.07 9.84
C PRO A 106 3.41 5.18 11.22
N ARG A 107 4.23 5.42 12.25
CA ARG A 107 3.76 5.57 13.63
C ARG A 107 4.06 6.97 14.12
N LEU A 108 3.30 7.40 15.14
CA LEU A 108 3.59 8.64 15.87
C LEU A 108 4.90 8.50 16.64
N GLU A 109 5.64 9.58 16.66
CA GLU A 109 6.80 9.77 17.54
C GLU A 109 6.37 10.48 18.84
N ASN A 110 7.21 10.44 19.86
CA ASN A 110 6.90 11.12 21.12
C ASN A 110 6.67 12.63 20.89
N GLY A 111 5.56 13.16 21.40
CA GLY A 111 5.16 14.54 21.24
C GLY A 111 4.39 14.85 19.95
N GLN A 112 4.15 13.85 19.12
CA GLN A 112 3.27 13.97 17.96
C GLN A 112 1.85 13.51 18.26
N GLN A 113 0.91 14.03 17.51
CA GLN A 113 -0.50 13.67 17.53
C GLN A 113 -1.02 13.52 16.09
N GLU A 114 -2.08 12.76 15.94
CA GLU A 114 -2.76 12.60 14.65
C GLU A 114 -3.76 13.74 14.45
N ILE A 115 -3.73 14.32 13.26
CA ILE A 115 -4.75 15.24 12.78
C ILE A 115 -5.11 14.88 11.35
N ALA A 116 -6.40 14.76 11.07
CA ALA A 116 -6.91 14.49 9.74
C ALA A 116 -7.60 15.72 9.19
N ILE A 117 -7.38 16.03 7.92
CA ILE A 117 -8.07 17.08 7.17
C ILE A 117 -8.59 16.54 5.84
N MET A 118 -9.67 17.12 5.35
CA MET A 118 -10.24 16.80 4.05
C MET A 118 -9.53 17.63 2.98
N ILE A 119 -8.89 16.96 2.01
CA ILE A 119 -8.23 17.61 0.90
C ILE A 119 -9.03 17.38 -0.36
N ASP A 120 -9.34 18.45 -1.08
CA ASP A 120 -10.05 18.41 -2.36
C ASP A 120 -9.27 17.57 -3.39
N ALA A 121 -9.93 16.56 -3.96
CA ALA A 121 -9.36 15.65 -4.95
C ALA A 121 -8.94 16.37 -6.25
N ALA A 122 -9.57 17.51 -6.59
CA ALA A 122 -9.25 18.30 -7.77
C ALA A 122 -7.87 18.99 -7.69
N THR A 123 -7.25 19.07 -6.51
CA THR A 123 -5.93 19.72 -6.35
C THR A 123 -4.75 18.91 -6.91
N GLY A 124 -4.99 17.78 -7.55
CA GLY A 124 -4.04 17.02 -8.37
C GLY A 124 -2.98 16.21 -7.64
N VAL A 125 -2.71 16.49 -6.35
CA VAL A 125 -1.69 15.80 -5.55
C VAL A 125 -2.29 14.69 -4.69
N ALA A 126 -3.59 14.77 -4.36
CA ALA A 126 -4.27 13.81 -3.48
C ALA A 126 -4.12 12.35 -3.95
N GLY A 127 -4.18 12.09 -5.26
CA GLY A 127 -4.01 10.73 -5.81
C GLY A 127 -2.57 10.20 -5.82
N LYS A 128 -1.56 11.02 -5.45
CA LYS A 128 -0.14 10.64 -5.43
C LYS A 128 0.43 10.51 -4.03
N ILE A 129 -0.27 11.08 -3.04
CA ILE A 129 0.17 11.04 -1.65
C ILE A 129 -0.05 9.64 -1.07
N ARG A 130 0.94 9.12 -0.37
CA ARG A 130 0.93 7.81 0.28
C ARG A 130 1.36 7.94 1.74
N PRO A 131 0.94 7.01 2.63
CA PRO A 131 1.49 6.92 3.97
C PRO A 131 3.03 6.83 3.94
N GLY A 132 3.68 7.63 4.79
CA GLY A 132 5.14 7.77 4.82
C GLY A 132 5.68 8.95 4.04
N ASN A 133 4.94 9.53 3.10
CA ASN A 133 5.39 10.71 2.36
C ASN A 133 5.52 11.94 3.25
N LEU A 134 6.40 12.85 2.84
CA LEU A 134 6.53 14.19 3.38
C LEU A 134 5.84 15.19 2.46
N VAL A 135 5.08 16.11 3.05
CA VAL A 135 4.38 17.17 2.32
C VAL A 135 4.55 18.52 2.99
N ASN A 136 4.52 19.59 2.21
CA ASN A 136 4.29 20.93 2.74
C ASN A 136 2.78 21.21 2.71
N ILE A 137 2.26 21.76 3.81
CA ILE A 137 0.86 22.19 3.92
C ILE A 137 0.81 23.70 3.67
N TYR A 138 0.09 24.08 2.62
CA TYR A 138 -0.15 25.47 2.24
C TYR A 138 -1.55 25.86 2.62
N ALA A 139 -1.72 27.08 3.15
CA ALA A 139 -3.02 27.68 3.38
C ALA A 139 -3.08 29.05 2.71
N THR A 140 -4.17 29.32 1.99
CA THR A 140 -4.47 30.61 1.38
C THR A 140 -5.56 31.28 2.18
N PHE A 141 -5.28 32.48 2.66
CA PHE A 141 -6.20 33.30 3.44
C PHE A 141 -6.64 34.51 2.62
N ALA A 142 -7.93 34.85 2.67
CA ALA A 142 -8.44 36.12 2.17
C ALA A 142 -7.82 37.29 2.94
N GLY A 143 -7.81 38.46 2.34
CA GLY A 143 -7.48 39.69 3.07
C GLY A 143 -8.54 39.96 4.15
N GLN A 144 -8.10 40.45 5.32
CA GLN A 144 -9.02 40.77 6.42
C GLN A 144 -9.81 42.06 6.18
N THR A 145 -9.33 42.90 5.28
CA THR A 145 -9.96 44.16 4.87
C THR A 145 -9.86 44.32 3.36
N ASP A 146 -10.64 45.21 2.76
CA ASP A 146 -10.58 45.54 1.31
C ASP A 146 -9.20 46.01 0.84
N LYS A 147 -8.31 46.38 1.78
CA LYS A 147 -6.94 46.79 1.49
C LYS A 147 -5.93 45.67 1.63
N ASP A 148 -6.28 44.62 2.36
CA ASP A 148 -5.39 43.47 2.57
C ASP A 148 -5.57 42.47 1.43
N LYS A 149 -4.44 42.08 0.83
CA LYS A 149 -4.47 41.11 -0.29
C LYS A 149 -4.44 39.68 0.22
N PRO A 150 -5.03 38.74 -0.54
CA PRO A 150 -4.91 37.32 -0.25
C PRO A 150 -3.44 36.91 -0.12
N THR A 151 -3.14 36.07 0.86
CA THR A 151 -1.78 35.59 1.14
C THR A 151 -1.79 34.07 1.21
N SER A 152 -0.87 33.43 0.51
CA SER A 152 -0.59 32.01 0.65
C SER A 152 0.62 31.79 1.57
N ARG A 153 0.50 30.83 2.51
CA ARG A 153 1.57 30.53 3.47
C ARG A 153 1.82 29.05 3.57
N VAL A 154 3.08 28.67 3.76
CA VAL A 154 3.44 27.34 4.23
C VAL A 154 3.16 27.31 5.72
N ILE A 155 2.08 26.64 6.14
CA ILE A 155 1.69 26.58 7.56
C ILE A 155 2.43 25.47 8.30
N VAL A 156 2.70 24.34 7.62
CA VAL A 156 3.50 23.24 8.14
C VAL A 156 4.44 22.75 7.04
N PRO A 157 5.75 22.91 7.19
CA PRO A 157 6.73 22.28 6.31
C PRO A 157 6.96 20.83 6.74
N ASN A 158 7.28 19.95 5.79
CA ASN A 158 7.66 18.54 6.02
C ASN A 158 6.70 17.75 6.91
N ALA A 159 5.39 17.98 6.75
CA ALA A 159 4.37 17.21 7.45
C ALA A 159 4.42 15.74 7.00
N LYS A 160 4.52 14.79 7.94
CA LYS A 160 4.55 13.37 7.66
C LYS A 160 3.13 12.83 7.54
N VAL A 161 2.81 12.23 6.40
CA VAL A 161 1.55 11.55 6.16
C VAL A 161 1.60 10.17 6.82
N ILE A 162 0.60 9.85 7.64
CA ILE A 162 0.50 8.54 8.30
C ILE A 162 -0.64 7.69 7.76
N ASP A 163 -1.68 8.33 7.23
CA ASP A 163 -2.79 7.62 6.60
C ASP A 163 -3.42 8.46 5.48
N VAL A 164 -3.98 7.75 4.49
CA VAL A 164 -4.72 8.33 3.36
C VAL A 164 -6.01 7.54 3.23
N GLY A 165 -7.13 8.19 3.51
CA GLY A 165 -8.44 7.58 3.43
C GLY A 165 -8.95 7.44 2.00
N GLN A 166 -10.15 6.90 1.86
CA GLN A 166 -10.79 6.74 0.57
C GLN A 166 -11.44 8.05 0.09
N LEU A 167 -11.53 8.18 -1.23
CA LEU A 167 -12.26 9.27 -1.87
C LEU A 167 -13.70 9.29 -1.37
N THR A 168 -14.11 10.41 -0.80
CA THR A 168 -15.44 10.59 -0.22
C THR A 168 -16.13 11.78 -0.88
N SER A 169 -17.35 11.58 -1.35
CA SER A 169 -18.18 12.67 -1.87
C SER A 169 -18.71 13.50 -0.70
N LEU A 170 -18.42 14.79 -0.70
CA LEU A 170 -18.94 15.75 0.25
C LEU A 170 -20.20 16.42 -0.31
N GLU A 171 -21.24 16.54 0.50
CA GLU A 171 -22.39 17.37 0.13
C GLU A 171 -21.96 18.84 0.03
N PRO A 172 -22.46 19.58 -0.96
CA PRO A 172 -22.13 20.99 -1.12
C PRO A 172 -22.47 21.77 0.16
N LYS A 173 -21.50 22.50 0.71
CA LYS A 173 -21.82 23.51 1.75
C LYS A 173 -22.82 24.50 1.15
N ARG A 174 -23.91 24.80 1.85
CA ARG A 174 -25.02 25.68 1.41
C ARG A 174 -24.65 27.14 1.17
N ASP A 175 -23.39 27.51 1.21
CA ASP A 175 -22.92 28.85 0.93
C ASP A 175 -22.60 29.01 -0.56
N GLY A 176 -23.62 29.30 -1.28
CA GLY A 176 -23.84 29.89 -2.58
C GLY A 176 -22.71 30.09 -3.56
N ASN A 177 -22.12 29.06 -4.17
CA ASN A 177 -21.64 29.05 -5.57
C ASN A 177 -21.06 27.71 -6.02
N ALA A 178 -21.00 26.69 -5.19
CA ALA A 178 -20.54 25.36 -5.60
C ALA A 178 -21.72 24.53 -6.10
N THR A 179 -21.88 24.45 -7.39
CA THR A 179 -22.89 23.61 -8.06
C THR A 179 -22.31 22.24 -8.36
N GLY A 180 -22.19 21.39 -7.34
CA GLY A 180 -21.81 19.98 -7.55
C GLY A 180 -21.25 19.32 -6.29
N PRO A 181 -21.29 17.98 -6.20
CA PRO A 181 -20.62 17.27 -5.14
C PRO A 181 -19.10 17.48 -5.25
N THR A 182 -18.47 17.88 -4.17
CA THR A 182 -17.01 17.99 -4.08
C THR A 182 -16.46 16.66 -3.59
N GLU A 183 -15.50 16.10 -4.30
CA GLU A 183 -14.81 14.91 -3.86
C GLU A 183 -13.58 15.29 -3.02
N ALA A 184 -13.43 14.69 -1.87
CA ALA A 184 -12.30 14.93 -0.99
C ALA A 184 -11.73 13.62 -0.43
N VAL A 185 -10.44 13.67 -0.09
CA VAL A 185 -9.70 12.57 0.51
C VAL A 185 -9.27 12.99 1.91
N PRO A 186 -9.65 12.25 2.98
CA PRO A 186 -9.10 12.50 4.30
C PRO A 186 -7.63 12.09 4.33
N ILE A 187 -6.77 13.01 4.72
CA ILE A 187 -5.33 12.76 4.89
C ILE A 187 -4.97 13.03 6.34
N THR A 188 -4.34 12.04 6.96
CA THR A 188 -3.92 12.09 8.36
C THR A 188 -2.42 12.34 8.46
N PHE A 189 -2.05 13.28 9.31
CA PHE A 189 -0.68 13.71 9.53
C PHE A 189 -0.24 13.42 10.96
N ALA A 190 1.06 13.11 11.13
CA ALA A 190 1.75 13.11 12.41
C ALA A 190 2.39 14.47 12.64
N LEU A 191 1.85 15.29 13.56
CA LEU A 191 2.30 16.65 13.82
C LEU A 191 2.52 16.87 15.31
N ASN A 192 3.43 17.78 15.66
CA ASN A 192 3.49 18.30 17.01
C ASN A 192 2.28 19.19 17.31
N THR A 193 2.07 19.52 18.58
CA THR A 193 0.89 20.29 19.01
C THR A 193 0.75 21.65 18.29
N THR A 194 1.86 22.37 18.11
CA THR A 194 1.84 23.69 17.45
C THR A 194 1.44 23.57 15.98
N ASP A 195 1.99 22.60 15.27
CA ASP A 195 1.69 22.40 13.85
C ASP A 195 0.27 21.88 13.66
N ALA A 196 -0.23 21.01 14.56
CA ALA A 196 -1.61 20.59 14.56
C ALA A 196 -2.57 21.76 14.77
N GLN A 197 -2.26 22.71 15.67
CA GLN A 197 -3.03 23.94 15.85
C GLN A 197 -3.04 24.82 14.59
N ARG A 198 -1.89 24.93 13.88
CA ARG A 198 -1.84 25.66 12.61
C ARG A 198 -2.73 25.05 11.54
N VAL A 199 -2.77 23.72 11.47
CA VAL A 199 -3.63 22.98 10.52
C VAL A 199 -5.11 23.21 10.90
N ALA A 200 -5.49 23.04 12.16
CA ALA A 200 -6.86 23.27 12.63
C ALA A 200 -7.31 24.73 12.38
N TYR A 201 -6.42 25.69 12.59
CA TYR A 201 -6.69 27.09 12.26
C TYR A 201 -6.92 27.30 10.75
N ALA A 202 -6.08 26.70 9.93
CA ALA A 202 -6.21 26.83 8.47
C ALA A 202 -7.50 26.16 7.97
N GLU A 203 -7.88 24.99 8.49
CA GLU A 203 -9.14 24.33 8.13
C GLU A 203 -10.36 25.22 8.44
N SER A 204 -10.29 25.98 9.53
CA SER A 204 -11.40 26.83 9.96
C SER A 204 -11.47 28.19 9.23
N PHE A 205 -10.33 28.75 8.84
CA PHE A 205 -10.24 30.16 8.40
C PHE A 205 -9.57 30.36 7.03
N ALA A 206 -8.92 29.37 6.44
CA ALA A 206 -8.37 29.50 5.12
C ALA A 206 -9.45 29.27 4.04
N GLU A 207 -9.33 29.98 2.92
CA GLU A 207 -10.16 29.70 1.74
C GLU A 207 -9.82 28.35 1.12
N HIS A 208 -8.51 28.02 1.11
CA HIS A 208 -8.00 26.78 0.54
C HIS A 208 -6.83 26.25 1.35
N VAL A 209 -6.84 24.93 1.57
CA VAL A 209 -5.69 24.17 2.06
C VAL A 209 -5.20 23.26 0.95
N ARG A 210 -3.91 23.28 0.64
CA ARG A 210 -3.28 22.47 -0.42
C ARG A 210 -2.03 21.79 0.08
N LEU A 211 -1.70 20.66 -0.54
CA LEU A 211 -0.50 19.89 -0.22
C LEU A 211 0.47 19.91 -1.40
N ALA A 212 1.74 20.04 -1.09
CA ALA A 212 2.82 19.80 -2.05
C ALA A 212 3.62 18.59 -1.60
N LEU A 213 3.68 17.56 -2.44
CA LEU A 213 4.49 16.37 -2.20
C LEU A 213 5.97 16.72 -2.31
N LEU A 214 6.74 16.27 -1.33
CA LEU A 214 8.19 16.49 -1.28
C LEU A 214 8.93 15.20 -1.64
N PRO A 215 10.11 15.27 -2.27
CA PRO A 215 11.06 14.18 -2.33
C PRO A 215 11.55 13.76 -0.94
N ASP A 216 11.99 12.51 -0.79
CA ASP A 216 12.43 11.96 0.51
C ASP A 216 13.66 12.67 1.08
N ASP A 217 14.46 13.32 0.24
CA ASP A 217 15.67 14.06 0.58
C ASP A 217 15.46 15.59 0.69
N SER A 218 14.22 16.05 0.76
CA SER A 218 13.89 17.47 0.84
C SER A 218 14.45 18.10 2.12
N PRO A 219 14.91 19.39 2.04
CA PRO A 219 15.31 20.13 3.23
C PRO A 219 14.17 20.25 4.23
N THR A 220 14.45 20.03 5.51
CA THR A 220 13.45 20.10 6.58
C THR A 220 13.07 21.54 6.97
N THR A 221 13.79 22.54 6.47
CA THR A 221 13.58 23.95 6.77
C THR A 221 13.38 24.75 5.50
N LEU A 222 12.44 25.69 5.55
CA LEU A 222 12.23 26.67 4.49
C LEU A 222 13.36 27.71 4.49
N ARG A 223 13.73 28.20 3.32
CA ARG A 223 14.64 29.34 3.21
C ARG A 223 13.92 30.62 3.63
N PRO A 224 14.67 31.64 4.08
CA PRO A 224 14.09 32.96 4.34
C PRO A 224 13.32 33.47 3.12
N GLY A 225 12.05 33.85 3.31
CA GLY A 225 11.18 34.35 2.26
C GLY A 225 10.32 33.29 1.55
N GLU A 226 10.53 31.98 1.77
CA GLU A 226 9.72 30.91 1.17
C GLU A 226 8.44 30.60 1.97
N GLY A 227 8.29 31.15 3.16
CA GLY A 227 7.17 30.83 4.05
C GLY A 227 5.85 31.52 3.72
N SER A 228 5.86 32.61 2.95
CA SER A 228 4.66 33.35 2.56
C SER A 228 4.82 33.91 1.15
N TYR A 229 3.68 34.07 0.47
CA TYR A 229 3.61 34.66 -0.84
C TYR A 229 2.39 35.58 -0.94
N SER A 230 2.61 36.78 -1.46
CA SER A 230 1.56 37.69 -1.89
C SER A 230 1.89 38.25 -3.28
N LEU A 231 0.86 38.60 -4.06
CA LEU A 231 1.06 39.08 -5.44
C LEU A 231 1.87 40.37 -5.53
N ASP A 232 1.95 41.16 -4.43
CA ASP A 232 2.71 42.40 -4.41
C ASP A 232 4.22 42.19 -4.18
N GLU A 233 4.60 41.05 -3.57
CA GLU A 233 6.04 40.74 -3.37
C GLU A 233 6.73 40.44 -4.71
N ASP A 234 6.00 39.93 -5.72
CA ASP A 234 6.54 39.67 -7.06
C ASP A 234 6.74 40.93 -7.91
N LYS A 235 6.01 42.02 -7.61
CA LYS A 235 6.13 43.26 -8.37
C LYS A 235 7.36 44.06 -7.99
N ASN A 236 8.01 43.71 -6.88
CA ASN A 236 9.18 44.41 -6.33
C ASN A 236 10.49 43.60 -6.48
N LYS A 237 10.47 42.50 -7.23
CA LYS A 237 11.65 41.72 -7.67
C LYS A 237 11.92 41.98 -9.14
#